data_42a5a6ffec3933676bbde87b28406a1d
#
_entry.id   42a5a6ffec3933676bbde87b28406a1d
#
_cell.length_a   1.000
_cell.length_b   1.000
_cell.length_c   1.000
_cell.angle_alpha   90.00
_cell.angle_beta   90.00
_cell.angle_gamma   90.00
#
_symmetry.space_group_name_H-M   'P 1'
#
loop_
_entity.id
_entity.type
_entity.pdbx_description
1 polymer ?
#
loop_
_entity_poly.entity_id
_entity_poly.type
_entity_poly.pdbx_seq_one_letter_code
_entity_poly.pdbx_strand_id
1 'polypeptide(L)' 'EDVADDEGDFTMLVGWKLCLEDGTQAGTITDFEDIPGNPCLYVDTENGQVMIPLHEELILSVDDENQVLTMQVPEGLL' A
#
# COMPACT_ATOMS: atom_id res chain seq x y z
N GLU A 1 -0.22 1.13 23.46
CA GLU A 1 0.06 1.26 23.01
C GLU A 1 0.45 1.65 22.33
N ASP A 2 0.70 1.82 22.17
CA ASP A 2 1.08 2.21 21.58
C ASP A 2 1.40 2.52 20.72
N VAL A 3 1.47 2.45 20.57
CA VAL A 3 1.61 2.85 19.77
C VAL A 3 2.28 3.53 18.98
N ALA A 4 2.32 4.04 18.81
CA ALA A 4 3.02 4.98 18.23
C ALA A 4 4.22 4.67 17.60
N ASP A 5 4.74 4.01 18.03
CA ASP A 5 5.84 3.62 17.54
C ASP A 5 5.78 3.20 16.22
N ASP A 6 4.79 3.13 15.62
CA ASP A 6 4.79 2.70 14.37
C ASP A 6 5.03 3.70 13.40
N GLU A 7 5.52 4.82 13.65
CA GLU A 7 5.81 5.68 12.65
C GLU A 7 6.76 5.13 11.71
N GLY A 8 6.58 5.16 10.46
CA GLY A 8 7.48 4.63 9.47
C GLY A 8 7.40 3.14 9.29
N ASP A 9 6.56 2.48 10.02
CA ASP A 9 6.45 1.05 9.93
C ASP A 9 5.15 0.71 9.25
N PHE A 10 5.22 0.19 8.05
CA PHE A 10 4.04 -0.13 7.28
C PHE A 10 3.87 -1.62 7.08
N THR A 11 4.54 -2.43 7.89
CA THR A 11 4.41 -3.87 7.74
C THR A 11 2.99 -4.34 8.06
N MET A 12 2.22 -3.54 8.76
CA MET A 12 0.84 -3.90 9.04
C MET A 12 0.01 -3.96 7.77
N LEU A 13 0.50 -3.35 6.69
CA LEU A 13 -0.25 -3.33 5.45
C LEU A 13 -0.15 -4.63 4.67
N VAL A 14 0.76 -5.51 5.06
CA VAL A 14 0.90 -6.77 4.38
C VAL A 14 -0.37 -7.59 4.58
N GLY A 15 -0.94 -8.07 3.49
CA GLY A 15 -2.20 -8.79 3.54
C GLY A 15 -3.41 -7.91 3.28
N TRP A 16 -3.22 -6.61 3.26
CA TRP A 16 -4.33 -5.69 3.00
C TRP A 16 -4.60 -5.64 1.51
N LYS A 17 -5.76 -5.12 1.16
CA LYS A 17 -6.10 -4.92 -0.23
C LYS A 17 -5.74 -3.51 -0.65
N LEU A 18 -5.30 -3.36 -1.87
CA LEU A 18 -4.98 -2.06 -2.40
C LEU A 18 -6.05 -1.64 -3.38
N CYS A 19 -6.63 -0.47 -3.16
CA CYS A 19 -7.66 0.06 -4.03
C CYS A 19 -7.18 1.37 -4.65
N LEU A 20 -7.72 1.70 -5.80
CA LEU A 20 -7.40 2.94 -6.49
C LEU A 20 -8.38 4.02 -6.06
N GLU A 21 -8.10 5.23 -6.51
CA GLU A 21 -8.91 6.37 -6.09
C GLU A 21 -10.36 6.23 -6.54
N ASP A 22 -10.63 5.45 -7.57
CA ASP A 22 -12.00 5.29 -8.04
C ASP A 22 -12.70 4.11 -7.35
N GLY A 23 -12.04 3.46 -6.41
CA GLY A 23 -12.63 2.35 -5.70
C GLY A 23 -12.31 0.99 -6.29
N THR A 24 -11.59 0.95 -7.40
CA THR A 24 -11.25 -0.31 -8.04
C THR A 24 -10.16 -1.01 -7.22
N GLN A 25 -10.33 -2.29 -6.97
CA GLN A 25 -9.32 -3.04 -6.26
C GLN A 25 -8.17 -3.37 -7.19
N ALA A 26 -6.97 -2.89 -6.89
CA ALA A 26 -5.81 -3.11 -7.75
C ALA A 26 -5.16 -4.44 -7.46
N GLY A 27 -5.17 -4.88 -6.21
CA GLY A 27 -4.53 -6.15 -5.87
C GLY A 27 -4.43 -6.31 -4.37
N THR A 28 -3.56 -7.22 -3.93
CA THR A 28 -3.36 -7.51 -2.52
C THR A 28 -1.91 -7.22 -2.18
N ILE A 29 -1.68 -6.50 -1.09
CA ILE A 29 -0.33 -6.19 -0.65
C ILE A 29 0.27 -7.44 -0.06
N THR A 30 1.35 -7.91 -0.65
CA THR A 30 1.97 -9.17 -0.23
C THR A 30 3.24 -8.92 0.58
N ASP A 31 3.86 -7.77 0.43
CA ASP A 31 5.10 -7.52 1.14
C ASP A 31 5.36 -6.03 1.17
N PHE A 32 6.32 -5.63 1.97
CA PHE A 32 6.69 -4.24 2.12
C PHE A 32 8.20 -4.17 2.28
N GLU A 33 8.82 -3.24 1.59
CA GLU A 33 10.25 -3.07 1.71
C GLU A 33 10.55 -1.67 2.21
N ASP A 34 11.23 -1.59 3.34
CA ASP A 34 11.53 -0.31 3.97
C ASP A 34 12.91 0.13 3.52
N ILE A 35 12.96 0.79 2.37
CA ILE A 35 14.20 1.33 1.85
C ILE A 35 14.29 2.77 2.31
N PRO A 36 15.36 3.19 2.97
CA PRO A 36 15.45 4.55 3.47
C PRO A 36 15.16 5.56 2.37
N GLY A 37 14.21 6.42 2.62
CA GLY A 37 13.85 7.46 1.67
C GLY A 37 12.97 6.99 0.53
N ASN A 38 12.68 5.70 0.44
CA ASN A 38 11.95 5.20 -0.71
C ASN A 38 11.24 3.89 -0.41
N PRO A 39 10.36 3.87 0.57
CA PRO A 39 9.63 2.64 0.90
C PRO A 39 8.72 2.21 -0.24
N CYS A 40 8.58 0.92 -0.42
CA CYS A 40 7.79 0.36 -1.51
C CYS A 40 6.90 -0.76 -1.01
N LEU A 41 5.78 -0.94 -1.70
CA LEU A 41 4.88 -2.04 -1.42
C LEU A 41 4.92 -3.02 -2.59
N TYR A 42 4.86 -4.29 -2.28
CA TYR A 42 4.72 -5.31 -3.31
C TYR A 42 3.26 -5.74 -3.34
N VAL A 43 2.64 -5.62 -4.49
CA VAL A 43 1.22 -5.88 -4.64
C VAL A 43 1.01 -6.95 -5.69
N ASP A 44 0.22 -7.95 -5.35
CA ASP A 44 -0.06 -9.04 -6.28
C ASP A 44 -1.31 -8.69 -7.08
N THR A 45 -1.18 -8.53 -8.39
CA THR A 45 -2.29 -8.17 -9.25
C THR A 45 -2.55 -9.29 -10.23
N GLU A 46 -3.59 -9.13 -11.05
CA GLU A 46 -3.88 -10.12 -12.08
C GLU A 46 -2.75 -10.26 -13.04
N ASN A 47 -1.97 -9.22 -13.23
CA ASN A 47 -0.86 -9.26 -14.16
C ASN A 47 0.45 -9.66 -13.50
N GLY A 48 0.41 -10.04 -12.22
CA GLY A 48 1.61 -10.42 -11.51
C GLY A 48 1.92 -9.44 -10.40
N GLN A 49 3.06 -9.60 -9.77
CA GLN A 49 3.44 -8.76 -8.66
C GLN A 49 4.05 -7.47 -9.18
N VAL A 50 3.62 -6.35 -8.63
CA VAL A 50 4.16 -5.05 -9.00
C VAL A 50 4.65 -4.36 -7.75
N MET A 51 5.60 -3.44 -7.91
CA MET A 51 6.14 -2.67 -6.81
C MET A 51 5.60 -1.26 -6.92
N ILE A 52 5.03 -0.76 -5.85
CA ILE A 52 4.41 0.56 -5.84
C ILE A 52 5.09 1.40 -4.78
N PRO A 53 5.58 2.58 -5.14
CA PRO A 53 6.22 3.44 -4.14
C PRO A 53 5.20 3.92 -3.12
N LEU A 54 5.57 3.89 -1.85
CA LEU A 54 4.67 4.27 -0.79
C LEU A 54 4.99 5.70 -0.37
N HIS A 55 4.24 6.65 -0.88
CA HIS A 55 4.41 8.06 -0.55
C HIS A 55 3.13 8.58 0.07
N GLU A 56 3.27 9.41 1.08
CA GLU A 56 2.10 9.98 1.74
C GLU A 56 1.21 10.70 0.77
N GLU A 57 1.79 11.37 -0.21
CA GLU A 57 0.99 12.12 -1.15
C GLU A 57 0.10 11.22 -1.98
N LEU A 58 0.47 9.96 -2.13
CA LEU A 58 -0.32 9.03 -2.91
C LEU A 58 -1.39 8.34 -2.07
N ILE A 59 -1.25 8.36 -0.76
CA ILE A 59 -2.18 7.68 0.11
C ILE A 59 -3.43 8.53 0.27
N LEU A 60 -4.56 7.98 -0.12
CA LEU A 60 -5.82 8.69 -0.03
C LEU A 60 -6.61 8.31 1.22
N SER A 61 -6.56 7.05 1.60
CA SER A 61 -7.34 6.61 2.74
C SER A 61 -6.76 5.31 3.29
N VAL A 62 -6.85 5.13 4.59
CA VAL A 62 -6.39 3.91 5.25
C VAL A 62 -7.56 3.40 6.08
N ASP A 63 -8.04 2.20 5.75
CA ASP A 63 -9.18 1.63 6.44
C ASP A 63 -8.68 0.38 7.16
N ASP A 64 -8.34 0.51 8.43
CA ASP A 64 -7.79 -0.62 9.15
C ASP A 64 -8.88 -1.57 9.62
N GLU A 65 -10.13 -1.16 9.60
CA GLU A 65 -11.21 -2.07 9.94
C GLU A 65 -11.40 -3.10 8.84
N ASN A 66 -11.36 -2.68 7.60
CA ASN A 66 -11.53 -3.58 6.46
C ASN A 66 -10.21 -3.97 5.85
N GLN A 67 -9.12 -3.41 6.37
CA GLN A 67 -7.77 -3.70 5.90
C GLN A 67 -7.65 -3.37 4.42
N VAL A 68 -8.01 -2.14 4.08
CA VAL A 68 -7.96 -1.64 2.71
C VAL A 68 -7.14 -0.36 2.69
N LEU A 69 -6.21 -0.29 1.79
CA LEU A 69 -5.42 0.91 1.57
C LEU A 69 -5.82 1.48 0.22
N THR A 70 -6.25 2.74 0.20
CA THR A 70 -6.62 3.41 -1.04
C THR A 70 -5.52 4.38 -1.40
N MET A 71 -5.00 4.25 -2.60
CA MET A 71 -3.91 5.10 -3.06
C MET A 71 -4.18 5.57 -4.47
N GLN A 72 -3.55 6.69 -4.82
CA GLN A 72 -3.57 7.18 -6.17
C GLN A 72 -2.35 6.58 -6.86
N VAL A 73 -2.55 5.61 -7.73
CA VAL A 73 -1.46 4.91 -8.37
C VAL A 73 -1.34 5.42 -9.80
N PRO A 74 -0.16 5.91 -10.21
CA PRO A 74 0.01 6.40 -11.57
C PRO A 74 -0.26 5.30 -12.60
N GLU A 75 -0.85 5.70 -13.71
CA GLU A 75 -1.07 4.75 -14.78
C GLU A 75 0.24 4.24 -15.22
N GLY A 76 0.41 3.10 -15.57
CA GLY A 76 1.67 2.58 -16.00
C GLY A 76 2.37 1.75 -14.96
N LEU A 77 2.01 1.92 -13.70
CA LEU A 77 2.57 1.06 -12.68
C LEU A 77 1.78 -0.24 -12.59
N LEU A 78 0.56 -0.22 -13.02
CA LEU A 78 -0.27 -1.39 -13.06
C LEU A 78 -0.53 -1.81 -14.53
#